data_157f44eb7c2a864aa16f1ab41aec4fe7
#
_entry.id   157f44eb7c2a864aa16f1ab41aec4fe7
#
_cell.length_a   1.000
_cell.length_b   1.000
_cell.length_c   1.000
_cell.angle_alpha   90.00
_cell.angle_beta   90.00
_cell.angle_gamma   90.00
#
_symmetry.space_group_name_H-M   'P 1'
#
loop_
_entity.id
_entity.type
_entity.pdbx_description
1 polymer ?
#
loop_
_entity_poly.entity_id
_entity_poly.type
_entity_poly.pdbx_seq_one_letter_code
_entity_poly.pdbx_strand_id
1 'polypeptide(L)'
;MFYDLIFPQYLKGKGVSVLILIIRLFFGILFLMHGLDKITNFNELEPTYPNVFGFGGYLTLLLAIFCEFACSLFLIAGLLVRIVTIPMMISMAVAFFDIHDAMMPQGELSLIYLCMFIFLFFTGSGRYSVDNMIDQKVRKEVKDPEFSEA
;
A
#
# COMPACT_ATOMS: atom_id res chain seq x y z
N MET A 1 -13.81 16.10 8.76
CA MET A 1 -12.64 16.51 7.96
C MET A 1 -11.53 15.47 7.95
N PHE A 2 -10.90 15.11 9.09
CA PHE A 2 -9.86 14.05 9.12
C PHE A 2 -10.41 12.66 8.80
N TYR A 3 -11.60 12.34 9.28
CA TYR A 3 -12.30 11.07 9.02
C TYR A 3 -12.64 10.89 7.52
N ASP A 4 -13.10 11.95 6.85
CA ASP A 4 -13.44 11.90 5.42
C ASP A 4 -12.20 11.82 4.52
N LEU A 5 -11.03 12.25 5.03
CA LEU A 5 -9.76 12.07 4.35
C LEU A 5 -9.35 10.59 4.30
N ILE A 6 -9.63 9.83 5.35
CA ILE A 6 -9.31 8.39 5.43
C ILE A 6 -10.38 7.55 4.69
N PHE A 7 -11.65 7.95 4.77
CA PHE A 7 -12.80 7.20 4.22
C PHE A 7 -13.60 8.02 3.20
N PRO A 8 -13.09 8.24 1.97
CA PRO A 8 -13.80 9.04 0.97
C PRO A 8 -15.09 8.39 0.50
N GLN A 9 -16.19 9.13 0.57
CA GLN A 9 -17.54 8.64 0.21
C GLN A 9 -17.85 8.74 -1.29
N TYR A 10 -17.18 9.64 -2.00
CA TYR A 10 -17.54 10.01 -3.39
C TYR A 10 -17.21 8.96 -4.44
N LEU A 11 -16.29 8.01 -4.16
CA LEU A 11 -15.93 6.92 -5.08
C LEU A 11 -16.64 5.59 -4.78
N LYS A 12 -17.78 5.62 -4.09
CA LYS A 12 -18.55 4.41 -3.71
C LYS A 12 -19.49 3.86 -4.79
N GLY A 13 -19.39 4.29 -6.03
CA GLY A 13 -20.09 3.67 -7.17
C GLY A 13 -19.70 2.18 -7.29
N LYS A 14 -20.68 1.28 -7.56
CA LYS A 14 -20.42 -0.17 -7.60
C LYS A 14 -19.31 -0.53 -8.61
N GLY A 15 -19.37 0.00 -9.83
CA GLY A 15 -18.37 -0.27 -10.87
C GLY A 15 -16.98 0.21 -10.53
N VAL A 16 -16.85 1.45 -10.04
CA VAL A 16 -15.57 2.03 -9.61
C VAL A 16 -14.97 1.24 -8.45
N SER A 17 -15.80 0.82 -7.49
CA SER A 17 -15.34 0.03 -6.34
C SER A 17 -14.83 -1.35 -6.73
N VAL A 18 -15.43 -1.99 -7.75
CA VAL A 18 -14.94 -3.27 -8.29
C VAL A 18 -13.61 -3.07 -9.01
N LEU A 19 -13.46 -2.01 -9.79
CA LEU A 19 -12.20 -1.69 -10.45
C LEU A 19 -11.07 -1.45 -9.44
N ILE A 20 -11.34 -0.65 -8.39
CA ILE A 20 -10.37 -0.42 -7.30
C ILE A 20 -9.99 -1.74 -6.61
N LEU A 21 -10.95 -2.64 -6.36
CA LEU A 21 -10.67 -3.95 -5.79
C LEU A 21 -9.74 -4.77 -6.68
N ILE A 22 -10.01 -4.85 -7.98
CA ILE A 22 -9.19 -5.60 -8.94
C ILE A 22 -7.76 -5.04 -8.98
N ILE A 23 -7.62 -3.73 -9.12
CA ILE A 23 -6.32 -3.05 -9.13
C ILE A 23 -5.55 -3.34 -7.83
N ARG A 24 -6.21 -3.19 -6.70
CA ARG A 24 -5.63 -3.41 -5.37
C ARG A 24 -5.16 -4.85 -5.18
N LEU A 25 -5.97 -5.84 -5.58
CA LEU A 25 -5.58 -7.25 -5.51
C LEU A 25 -4.43 -7.56 -6.46
N PHE A 26 -4.50 -7.10 -7.70
CA PHE A 26 -3.48 -7.36 -8.70
C PHE A 26 -2.11 -6.79 -8.28
N PHE A 27 -2.04 -5.49 -8.03
CA PHE A 27 -0.77 -4.85 -7.65
C PHE A 27 -0.32 -5.23 -6.25
N GLY A 28 -1.25 -5.46 -5.31
CA GLY A 28 -0.93 -5.93 -3.96
C GLY A 28 -0.30 -7.32 -3.97
N ILE A 29 -0.83 -8.27 -4.75
CA ILE A 29 -0.27 -9.62 -4.87
C ILE A 29 1.09 -9.59 -5.54
N LEU A 30 1.24 -8.86 -6.66
CA LEU A 30 2.53 -8.76 -7.33
C LEU A 30 3.60 -8.14 -6.41
N PHE A 31 3.25 -7.10 -5.67
CA PHE A 31 4.17 -6.45 -4.75
C PHE A 31 4.51 -7.33 -3.54
N LEU A 32 3.55 -8.11 -3.06
CA LEU A 32 3.75 -9.15 -2.05
C LEU A 32 4.78 -10.20 -2.50
N MET A 33 4.72 -10.61 -3.77
CA MET A 33 5.67 -11.58 -4.35
C MET A 33 7.10 -11.04 -4.34
N HIS A 34 7.30 -9.75 -4.64
CA HIS A 34 8.62 -9.11 -4.51
C HIS A 34 9.13 -9.10 -3.06
N GLY A 35 8.25 -8.86 -2.10
CA GLY A 35 8.60 -8.93 -0.68
C GLY A 35 8.95 -10.35 -0.23
N LEU A 36 8.21 -11.37 -0.68
CA LEU A 36 8.51 -12.77 -0.42
C LEU A 36 9.85 -13.21 -1.00
N ASP A 37 10.16 -12.80 -2.23
CA ASP A 37 11.45 -13.07 -2.87
C ASP A 37 12.61 -12.50 -2.03
N LYS A 38 12.48 -11.28 -1.53
CA LYS A 38 13.50 -10.67 -0.65
C LYS A 38 13.63 -11.38 0.70
N ILE A 39 12.55 -11.93 1.25
CA ILE A 39 12.58 -12.69 2.50
C ILE A 39 13.32 -14.03 2.27
N THR A 40 13.00 -14.73 1.18
CA THR A 40 13.60 -16.05 0.90
C THR A 40 15.09 -15.95 0.55
N ASN A 41 15.48 -14.88 -0.15
CA ASN A 41 16.85 -14.64 -0.58
C ASN A 41 17.61 -13.62 0.29
N PHE A 42 17.16 -13.44 1.54
CA PHE A 42 17.67 -12.38 2.43
C PHE A 42 19.19 -12.40 2.58
N ASN A 43 19.76 -13.57 2.87
CA ASN A 43 21.20 -13.73 3.12
C ASN A 43 22.07 -13.47 1.87
N GLU A 44 21.52 -13.67 0.69
CA GLU A 44 22.21 -13.43 -0.58
C GLU A 44 22.12 -11.96 -0.98
N LEU A 45 20.99 -11.32 -0.69
CA LEU A 45 20.74 -9.93 -1.04
C LEU A 45 21.40 -8.94 -0.07
N GLU A 46 21.44 -9.24 1.21
CA GLU A 46 21.91 -8.32 2.27
C GLU A 46 23.30 -7.75 2.00
N PRO A 47 24.35 -8.53 1.60
CA PRO A 47 25.69 -7.98 1.39
C PRO A 47 25.79 -7.02 0.19
N THR A 48 24.89 -7.15 -0.78
CA THR A 48 24.91 -6.37 -2.05
C THR A 48 23.79 -5.34 -2.12
N TYR A 49 22.94 -5.29 -1.10
CA TYR A 49 21.77 -4.41 -1.14
C TYR A 49 22.18 -2.93 -1.05
N PRO A 50 21.56 -2.05 -1.86
CA PRO A 50 21.89 -0.63 -1.87
C PRO A 50 21.79 0.02 -0.50
N ASN A 51 22.79 0.82 -0.13
CA ASN A 51 22.77 1.61 1.10
C ASN A 51 22.06 2.94 0.84
N VAL A 52 20.75 2.96 1.03
CA VAL A 52 19.92 4.16 0.84
C VAL A 52 19.91 4.98 2.14
N PHE A 53 20.06 6.28 2.03
CA PHE A 53 20.09 7.23 3.15
C PHE A 53 21.16 6.95 4.23
N GLY A 54 22.17 6.14 3.97
CA GLY A 54 23.22 5.83 4.94
C GLY A 54 22.85 4.83 6.03
N PHE A 55 21.70 4.16 5.90
CA PHE A 55 21.24 3.18 6.92
C PHE A 55 21.97 1.83 6.85
N GLY A 56 22.77 1.58 5.80
CA GLY A 56 23.37 0.27 5.53
C GLY A 56 22.43 -0.66 4.77
N GLY A 57 23.00 -1.65 4.05
CA GLY A 57 22.24 -2.59 3.22
C GLY A 57 21.23 -3.41 4.02
N TYR A 58 21.61 -3.90 5.21
CA TYR A 58 20.73 -4.68 6.09
C TYR A 58 19.43 -3.94 6.44
N LEU A 59 19.51 -2.71 6.94
CA LEU A 59 18.33 -1.97 7.35
C LEU A 59 17.50 -1.51 6.15
N THR A 60 18.15 -1.14 5.05
CA THR A 60 17.47 -0.80 3.80
C THR A 60 16.67 -1.98 3.25
N LEU A 61 17.24 -3.20 3.28
CA LEU A 61 16.57 -4.43 2.87
C LEU A 61 15.37 -4.76 3.79
N LEU A 62 15.51 -4.60 5.11
CA LEU A 62 14.40 -4.80 6.05
C LEU A 62 13.25 -3.82 5.79
N LEU A 63 13.55 -2.55 5.54
CA LEU A 63 12.54 -1.54 5.20
C LEU A 63 11.84 -1.86 3.87
N ALA A 64 12.59 -2.32 2.87
CA ALA A 64 12.01 -2.77 1.61
C ALA A 64 11.06 -3.95 1.82
N ILE A 65 11.47 -4.98 2.57
CA ILE A 65 10.63 -6.13 2.92
C ILE A 65 9.37 -5.67 3.66
N PHE A 66 9.49 -4.77 4.62
CA PHE A 66 8.31 -4.24 5.33
C PHE A 66 7.34 -3.57 4.37
N CYS A 67 7.82 -2.71 3.47
CA CYS A 67 6.98 -2.03 2.48
C CYS A 67 6.34 -3.00 1.49
N GLU A 68 7.11 -4.00 1.02
CA GLU A 68 6.66 -4.92 -0.03
C GLU A 68 5.83 -6.09 0.50
N PHE A 69 6.14 -6.60 1.67
CA PHE A 69 5.41 -7.73 2.27
C PHE A 69 4.30 -7.27 3.21
N ALA A 70 4.64 -6.58 4.31
CA ALA A 70 3.64 -6.23 5.32
C ALA A 70 2.59 -5.25 4.78
N CYS A 71 3.01 -4.15 4.11
CA CYS A 71 2.06 -3.18 3.57
C CYS A 71 1.18 -3.77 2.46
N SER A 72 1.68 -4.74 1.69
CA SER A 72 0.89 -5.44 0.68
C SER A 72 -0.25 -6.27 1.27
N LEU A 73 -0.05 -6.93 2.40
CA LEU A 73 -1.12 -7.66 3.09
C LEU A 73 -2.26 -6.72 3.51
N PHE A 74 -1.92 -5.56 4.07
CA PHE A 74 -2.89 -4.53 4.42
C PHE A 74 -3.60 -3.96 3.18
N LEU A 75 -2.84 -3.75 2.10
CA LEU A 75 -3.39 -3.28 0.83
C LEU A 75 -4.38 -4.28 0.24
N ILE A 76 -4.04 -5.57 0.21
CA ILE A 76 -4.91 -6.65 -0.29
C ILE A 76 -6.19 -6.72 0.54
N ALA A 77 -6.09 -6.69 1.87
CA ALA A 77 -7.25 -6.67 2.76
C ALA A 77 -8.10 -5.39 2.61
N GLY A 78 -7.48 -4.30 2.14
CA GLY A 78 -8.11 -2.99 2.08
C GLY A 78 -8.24 -2.34 3.44
N LEU A 79 -7.22 -2.53 4.28
CA LEU A 79 -7.12 -1.95 5.60
C LEU A 79 -6.11 -0.81 5.59
N LEU A 80 -6.54 0.38 6.04
CA LEU A 80 -5.72 1.59 6.10
C LEU A 80 -5.00 1.90 4.76
N VAL A 81 -5.68 1.69 3.63
CA VAL A 81 -5.09 1.76 2.28
C VAL A 81 -4.29 3.04 2.07
N ARG A 82 -4.78 4.19 2.47
CA ARG A 82 -4.08 5.47 2.32
C ARG A 82 -2.80 5.56 3.14
N ILE A 83 -2.79 4.95 4.33
CA ILE A 83 -1.63 4.97 5.23
C ILE A 83 -0.55 4.03 4.70
N VAL A 84 -0.91 2.82 4.31
CA VAL A 84 0.07 1.82 3.83
C VAL A 84 0.62 2.15 2.44
N THR A 85 -0.11 2.88 1.61
CA THR A 85 0.41 3.32 0.32
C THR A 85 1.51 4.39 0.46
N ILE A 86 1.60 5.13 1.56
CA ILE A 86 2.66 6.14 1.78
C ILE A 86 4.06 5.48 1.79
N PRO A 87 4.37 4.50 2.68
CA PRO A 87 5.68 3.85 2.65
C PRO A 87 5.91 3.09 1.34
N MET A 88 4.88 2.53 0.70
CA MET A 88 5.01 1.87 -0.60
C MET A 88 5.40 2.88 -1.70
N MET A 89 4.81 4.08 -1.72
CA MET A 89 5.19 5.16 -2.64
C MET A 89 6.63 5.61 -2.41
N ILE A 90 7.04 5.80 -1.16
CA ILE A 90 8.41 6.20 -0.81
C ILE A 90 9.40 5.13 -1.29
N SER A 91 9.13 3.86 -1.02
CA SER A 91 9.98 2.75 -1.45
C SER A 91 10.16 2.71 -2.97
N MET A 92 9.07 2.91 -3.74
CA MET A 92 9.13 2.90 -5.20
C MET A 92 9.76 4.17 -5.78
N ALA A 93 9.57 5.32 -5.14
CA ALA A 93 10.27 6.54 -5.52
C ALA A 93 11.79 6.39 -5.32
N VAL A 94 12.22 5.86 -4.18
CA VAL A 94 13.64 5.56 -3.92
C VAL A 94 14.18 4.55 -4.94
N ALA A 95 13.45 3.48 -5.22
CA ALA A 95 13.87 2.50 -6.24
C ALA A 95 14.03 3.14 -7.62
N PHE A 96 13.13 4.04 -8.01
CA PHE A 96 13.20 4.70 -9.30
C PHE A 96 14.32 5.74 -9.38
N PHE A 97 14.43 6.65 -8.40
CA PHE A 97 15.35 7.77 -8.45
C PHE A 97 16.77 7.43 -8.00
N ASP A 98 16.92 6.68 -6.89
CA ASP A 98 18.22 6.42 -6.27
C ASP A 98 18.88 5.10 -6.73
N ILE A 99 18.08 4.07 -7.07
CA ILE A 99 18.63 2.77 -7.51
C ILE A 99 18.73 2.68 -9.02
N HIS A 100 17.75 3.23 -9.75
CA HIS A 100 17.71 3.17 -11.22
C HIS A 100 18.08 4.49 -11.90
N ASP A 101 18.53 5.51 -11.14
CA ASP A 101 18.93 6.85 -11.66
C ASP A 101 17.87 7.48 -12.59
N ALA A 102 16.59 7.22 -12.32
CA ALA A 102 15.44 7.61 -13.17
C ALA A 102 15.56 7.16 -14.63
N MET A 103 16.35 6.11 -14.91
CA MET A 103 16.55 5.62 -16.27
C MET A 103 15.52 4.57 -16.68
N MET A 104 14.96 4.74 -17.87
CA MET A 104 14.19 3.72 -18.57
C MET A 104 15.13 2.82 -19.39
N PRO A 105 14.87 1.51 -19.52
CA PRO A 105 13.74 0.73 -18.99
C PRO A 105 13.94 0.16 -17.58
N GLN A 106 15.10 0.33 -16.94
CA GLN A 106 15.43 -0.30 -15.64
C GLN A 106 14.47 0.12 -14.52
N GLY A 107 14.08 1.41 -14.50
CA GLY A 107 13.16 1.97 -13.51
C GLY A 107 11.67 1.87 -13.86
N GLU A 108 11.33 1.33 -15.04
CA GLU A 108 9.95 1.30 -15.53
C GLU A 108 8.97 0.65 -14.54
N LEU A 109 9.35 -0.50 -13.99
CA LEU A 109 8.51 -1.23 -13.04
C LEU A 109 8.28 -0.42 -11.76
N SER A 110 9.31 0.20 -11.22
CA SER A 110 9.20 1.06 -10.02
C SER A 110 8.28 2.26 -10.26
N LEU A 111 8.37 2.85 -11.45
CA LEU A 111 7.52 3.97 -11.84
C LEU A 111 6.04 3.55 -11.98
N ILE A 112 5.77 2.39 -12.59
CA ILE A 112 4.41 1.84 -12.70
C ILE A 112 3.80 1.62 -11.31
N TYR A 113 4.52 0.98 -10.41
CA TYR A 113 4.06 0.79 -9.03
C TYR A 113 3.83 2.12 -8.31
N LEU A 114 4.75 3.06 -8.45
CA LEU A 114 4.62 4.40 -7.87
C LEU A 114 3.34 5.09 -8.32
N CYS A 115 3.07 5.12 -9.62
CA CYS A 115 1.84 5.70 -10.18
C CYS A 115 0.58 5.00 -9.64
N MET A 116 0.62 3.67 -9.54
CA MET A 116 -0.52 2.90 -9.02
C MET A 116 -0.75 3.13 -7.53
N PHE A 117 0.29 3.25 -6.71
CA PHE A 117 0.12 3.57 -5.30
C PHE A 117 -0.35 5.01 -5.08
N ILE A 118 0.10 5.98 -5.88
CA ILE A 118 -0.44 7.33 -5.91
C ILE A 118 -1.94 7.30 -6.26
N PHE A 119 -2.33 6.55 -7.27
CA PHE A 119 -3.74 6.38 -7.64
C PHE A 119 -4.56 5.80 -6.48
N LEU A 120 -4.08 4.72 -5.84
CA LEU A 120 -4.75 4.09 -4.69
C LEU A 120 -4.79 5.00 -3.45
N PHE A 121 -3.78 5.83 -3.23
CA PHE A 121 -3.76 6.82 -2.17
C PHE A 121 -4.92 7.82 -2.33
N PHE A 122 -5.16 8.32 -3.52
CA PHE A 122 -6.25 9.27 -3.78
C PHE A 122 -7.62 8.59 -3.82
N THR A 123 -7.75 7.43 -4.44
CA THR A 123 -9.03 6.71 -4.55
C THR A 123 -9.45 6.07 -3.24
N GLY A 124 -8.49 5.66 -2.40
CA GLY A 124 -8.73 4.94 -1.16
C GLY A 124 -9.09 3.47 -1.39
N SER A 125 -9.64 2.83 -0.34
CA SER A 125 -9.88 1.39 -0.28
C SER A 125 -11.06 0.87 -1.13
N GLY A 126 -11.99 1.76 -1.53
CA GLY A 126 -13.22 1.40 -2.23
C GLY A 126 -14.26 0.74 -1.31
N ARG A 127 -15.38 0.30 -1.92
CA ARG A 127 -16.52 -0.26 -1.19
C ARG A 127 -16.25 -1.68 -0.65
N TYR A 128 -15.45 -2.45 -1.37
CA TYR A 128 -15.10 -3.85 -1.02
C TYR A 128 -13.77 -3.89 -0.25
N SER A 129 -13.80 -3.44 1.01
CA SER A 129 -12.62 -3.29 1.85
C SER A 129 -12.96 -3.40 3.33
N VAL A 130 -11.96 -3.77 4.13
CA VAL A 130 -12.09 -3.78 5.59
C VAL A 130 -12.34 -2.37 6.12
N ASP A 131 -11.71 -1.34 5.55
CA ASP A 131 -11.97 0.05 5.91
C ASP A 131 -13.45 0.44 5.79
N ASN A 132 -14.12 -0.01 4.71
CA ASN A 132 -15.54 0.28 4.52
C ASN A 132 -16.42 -0.49 5.50
N MET A 133 -16.03 -1.69 5.91
CA MET A 133 -16.76 -2.45 6.94
C MET A 133 -16.66 -1.73 8.30
N ILE A 134 -15.48 -1.23 8.66
CA ILE A 134 -15.24 -0.44 9.86
C ILE A 134 -16.06 0.86 9.81
N ASP A 135 -15.98 1.60 8.69
CA ASP A 135 -16.74 2.83 8.48
C ASP A 135 -18.25 2.64 8.69
N GLN A 136 -18.81 1.56 8.14
CA GLN A 136 -20.23 1.26 8.29
C GLN A 136 -20.62 0.93 9.75
N LYS A 137 -19.75 0.22 10.49
CA LYS A 137 -20.01 -0.07 11.92
C LYS A 137 -19.99 1.21 12.75
N VAL A 138 -18.93 1.99 12.63
CA VAL A 138 -18.79 3.26 13.39
C VAL A 138 -19.95 4.22 13.10
N ARG A 139 -20.39 4.32 11.84
CA ARG A 139 -21.52 5.19 11.49
C ARG A 139 -22.86 4.69 12.03
N LYS A 140 -23.04 3.38 12.20
CA LYS A 140 -24.25 2.82 12.85
C LYS A 140 -24.26 3.15 14.33
N GLU A 141 -23.16 2.91 15.04
CA GLU A 141 -23.03 3.21 16.48
C GLU A 141 -23.24 4.70 16.79
N VAL A 142 -22.73 5.59 15.94
CA VAL A 142 -22.93 7.04 16.10
C VAL A 142 -24.37 7.49 15.86
N LYS A 143 -25.14 6.74 15.03
CA LYS A 143 -26.55 7.08 14.72
C LYS A 143 -27.54 6.54 15.72
N ASP A 144 -27.23 5.42 16.37
CA ASP A 144 -28.09 4.76 17.36
C ASP A 144 -27.32 4.58 18.68
N PRO A 145 -27.16 5.65 19.50
CA PRO A 145 -26.42 5.57 20.77
C PRO A 145 -27.12 4.69 21.83
N GLU A 146 -28.40 4.36 21.68
CA GLU A 146 -29.13 3.47 22.60
C GLU A 146 -28.64 2.00 22.53
N PHE A 147 -27.85 1.60 21.53
CA PHE A 147 -27.37 0.22 21.40
C PHE A 147 -26.03 -0.04 22.10
N SER A 148 -25.40 0.99 22.67
CA SER A 148 -24.08 0.88 23.32
C SER A 148 -24.15 0.61 24.83
N GLU A 149 -25.32 0.59 25.44
CA GLU A 149 -25.53 0.35 26.88
C GLU A 149 -26.18 -1.03 27.21
N ALA A 150 -26.20 -1.95 26.27
CA ALA A 150 -26.66 -3.33 26.49
C ALA A 150 -25.43 -4.30 26.32
#